data_2579f7e2f58566aaab53ec10eeab3a55
#
_entry.id   2579f7e2f58566aaab53ec10eeab3a55
#
_cell.length_a   1.000
_cell.length_b   1.000
_cell.length_c   1.000
_cell.angle_alpha   90.00
_cell.angle_beta   90.00
_cell.angle_gamma   90.00
#
_symmetry.space_group_name_H-M   'P 1'
#
loop_
_entity.id
_entity.type
_entity.pdbx_description
1 polymer ?
#
loop_
_entity_poly.entity_id
_entity_poly.type
_entity_poly.pdbx_seq_one_letter_code
_entity_poly.pdbx_strand_id
1 'polypeptide(L)'
;MKKIIACISIICYTLLCYSQNQTTDNNYRTQKNISYLHPGEKDSYKLERCKLDLHYPTDKKGFATLIWFHGGGLEAGEKHFPKEFLEQG
;
A
#
# COMPACT_ATOMS: atom_id res chain seq x y z
N MET A 1 17.32 -15.31 -44.99
CA MET A 1 16.37 -15.91 -44.01
C MET A 1 16.96 -16.17 -42.65
N LYS A 2 18.17 -16.69 -42.54
CA LYS A 2 18.77 -16.97 -41.20
C LYS A 2 19.02 -15.72 -40.33
N LYS A 3 19.29 -14.55 -40.90
CA LYS A 3 19.52 -13.29 -40.16
C LYS A 3 18.24 -12.71 -39.56
N ILE A 4 17.07 -12.94 -40.14
CA ILE A 4 15.78 -12.46 -39.65
C ILE A 4 15.33 -13.25 -38.42
N ILE A 5 15.57 -14.54 -38.37
CA ILE A 5 15.26 -15.42 -37.23
C ILE A 5 16.08 -15.06 -36.02
N ALA A 6 17.35 -14.70 -36.15
CA ALA A 6 18.20 -14.26 -35.07
C ALA A 6 17.75 -12.93 -34.47
N CYS A 7 17.28 -11.97 -35.25
CA CYS A 7 16.72 -10.70 -34.76
C CYS A 7 15.43 -10.90 -33.95
N ILE A 8 14.54 -11.78 -34.39
CA ILE A 8 13.29 -12.11 -33.68
C ILE A 8 13.59 -12.75 -32.31
N SER A 9 14.57 -13.63 -32.26
CA SER A 9 14.98 -14.27 -31.00
C SER A 9 15.57 -13.27 -29.99
N ILE A 10 16.34 -12.28 -30.43
CA ILE A 10 16.91 -11.23 -29.60
C ILE A 10 15.82 -10.30 -29.05
N ILE A 11 14.83 -9.95 -29.87
CA ILE A 11 13.68 -9.12 -29.47
C ILE A 11 12.83 -9.83 -28.40
N CYS A 12 12.56 -11.12 -28.56
CA CYS A 12 11.85 -11.91 -27.57
C CYS A 12 12.61 -11.99 -26.24
N TYR A 13 13.94 -12.07 -26.27
CA TYR A 13 14.75 -12.14 -25.06
C TYR A 13 14.76 -10.82 -24.30
N THR A 14 14.79 -9.68 -24.97
CA THR A 14 14.71 -8.36 -24.35
C THR A 14 13.34 -8.09 -23.71
N LEU A 15 12.26 -8.53 -24.35
CA LEU A 15 10.91 -8.42 -23.79
C LEU A 15 10.72 -9.26 -22.50
N LEU A 16 11.32 -10.44 -22.42
CA LEU A 16 11.30 -11.27 -21.22
C LEU A 16 12.07 -10.63 -20.04
N CYS A 17 13.15 -9.91 -20.30
CA CYS A 17 13.87 -9.18 -19.25
C CYS A 17 13.07 -8.00 -18.69
N TYR A 18 12.23 -7.34 -19.48
CA TYR A 18 11.39 -6.25 -19.02
C TYR A 18 10.24 -6.70 -18.10
N SER A 19 9.76 -7.92 -18.25
CA SER A 19 8.65 -8.44 -17.44
C SER A 19 9.08 -8.90 -16.03
N GLN A 20 10.38 -9.03 -15.78
CA GLN A 20 10.90 -9.49 -14.49
C GLN A 20 11.09 -8.38 -13.44
N ASN A 21 10.91 -7.11 -13.79
CA ASN A 21 11.13 -5.97 -12.89
C ASN A 21 9.87 -5.49 -12.17
N GLN A 22 8.78 -6.23 -12.23
CA GLN A 22 7.62 -5.99 -11.37
C GLN A 22 7.66 -6.92 -10.17
N THR A 23 8.57 -6.68 -9.25
CA THR A 23 8.40 -7.17 -7.89
C THR A 23 7.29 -6.36 -7.24
N THR A 24 6.06 -6.78 -7.45
CA THR A 24 4.98 -6.41 -6.54
C THR A 24 5.33 -7.05 -5.22
N ASP A 25 5.75 -6.24 -4.27
CA ASP A 25 6.00 -6.68 -2.90
C ASP A 25 4.65 -7.05 -2.27
N ASN A 26 4.23 -8.29 -2.49
CA ASN A 26 2.96 -8.84 -2.01
C ASN A 26 2.97 -9.15 -0.50
N ASN A 27 4.02 -8.71 0.21
CA ASN A 27 4.22 -9.02 1.62
C ASN A 27 3.53 -8.04 2.56
N TYR A 28 2.83 -7.06 2.03
CA TYR A 28 2.08 -6.07 2.81
C TYR A 28 0.60 -6.07 2.44
N ARG A 29 -0.22 -5.75 3.43
CA ARG A 29 -1.65 -5.57 3.25
C ARG A 29 -2.08 -4.21 3.79
N THR A 30 -2.97 -3.54 3.06
CA THR A 30 -3.60 -2.31 3.51
C THR A 30 -5.09 -2.54 3.75
N GLN A 31 -5.56 -2.19 4.94
CA GLN A 31 -6.97 -2.14 5.27
C GLN A 31 -7.37 -0.69 5.53
N LYS A 32 -8.39 -0.21 4.86
CA LYS A 32 -8.86 1.18 4.95
C LYS A 32 -10.17 1.30 5.67
N ASN A 33 -10.38 2.46 6.29
CA ASN A 33 -11.66 2.86 6.87
C ASN A 33 -12.17 1.93 7.98
N ILE A 34 -11.27 1.48 8.83
CA ILE A 34 -11.62 0.67 10.01
C ILE A 34 -12.18 1.61 11.08
N SER A 35 -13.44 1.43 11.44
CA SER A 35 -14.06 2.20 12.53
C SER A 35 -13.51 1.74 13.88
N TYR A 36 -13.13 2.69 14.73
CA TYR A 36 -12.75 2.43 16.11
C TYR A 36 -13.81 2.87 17.14
N LEU A 37 -15.01 3.15 16.64
CA LEU A 37 -16.13 3.54 17.48
C LEU A 37 -16.81 2.33 18.14
N HIS A 38 -17.47 2.62 19.26
CA HIS A 38 -18.34 1.65 19.93
C HIS A 38 -19.50 1.23 18.99
N PRO A 39 -19.95 -0.04 19.00
CA PRO A 39 -20.99 -0.52 18.09
C PRO A 39 -22.35 0.19 18.18
N GLY A 40 -22.60 0.95 19.24
CA GLY A 40 -23.85 1.70 19.41
C GLY A 40 -23.81 3.18 19.03
N GLU A 41 -22.71 3.66 18.42
CA GLU A 41 -22.59 5.09 18.09
C GLU A 41 -23.58 5.50 16.98
N LYS A 42 -24.29 6.61 17.20
CA LYS A 42 -25.30 7.14 16.27
C LYS A 42 -24.95 8.52 15.69
N ASP A 43 -23.90 9.17 16.18
CA ASP A 43 -23.45 10.45 15.67
C ASP A 43 -22.89 10.30 14.25
N SER A 44 -23.54 10.95 13.27
CA SER A 44 -23.18 10.83 11.86
C SER A 44 -21.76 11.34 11.56
N TYR A 45 -21.34 12.40 12.22
CA TYR A 45 -20.00 12.94 12.04
C TYR A 45 -18.91 11.96 12.54
N LYS A 46 -19.12 11.38 13.73
CA LYS A 46 -18.23 10.35 14.26
C LYS A 46 -18.19 9.10 13.39
N LEU A 47 -19.34 8.64 12.91
CA LEU A 47 -19.44 7.48 12.02
C LEU A 47 -18.66 7.68 10.71
N GLU A 48 -18.64 8.89 10.21
CA GLU A 48 -17.88 9.23 9.01
C GLU A 48 -16.38 9.40 9.29
N ARG A 49 -16.01 10.09 10.38
CA ARG A 49 -14.65 10.58 10.62
C ARG A 49 -13.79 9.66 11.49
N CYS A 50 -14.37 8.92 12.41
CA CYS A 50 -13.64 8.09 13.37
C CYS A 50 -13.21 6.76 12.78
N LYS A 51 -12.31 6.81 11.82
CA LYS A 51 -11.77 5.67 11.09
C LYS A 51 -10.26 5.75 10.97
N LEU A 52 -9.62 4.61 10.92
CA LEU A 52 -8.18 4.49 10.70
C LEU A 52 -7.88 3.59 9.50
N ASP A 53 -6.68 3.71 8.98
CA ASP A 53 -6.12 2.80 7.99
C ASP A 53 -4.97 2.02 8.59
N LEU A 54 -4.82 0.76 8.21
CA LEU A 54 -3.71 -0.11 8.60
C LEU A 54 -2.90 -0.51 7.37
N HIS A 55 -1.59 -0.45 7.52
CA HIS A 55 -0.63 -1.02 6.56
C HIS A 55 0.33 -1.91 7.33
N TYR A 56 0.39 -3.20 7.02
CA TYR A 56 1.13 -4.16 7.81
C TYR A 56 1.69 -5.30 6.96
N PRO A 57 2.84 -5.89 7.38
CA PRO A 57 3.39 -7.07 6.72
C PRO A 57 2.55 -8.30 7.02
N THR A 58 2.44 -9.19 6.03
CA THR A 58 1.69 -10.45 6.15
C THR A 58 2.56 -11.66 6.49
N ASP A 59 3.88 -11.53 6.31
CA ASP A 59 4.88 -12.60 6.45
C ASP A 59 5.77 -12.46 7.69
N LYS A 60 5.54 -11.43 8.52
CA LYS A 60 6.34 -11.14 9.72
C LYS A 60 5.47 -11.09 10.97
N LYS A 61 6.07 -11.43 12.12
CA LYS A 61 5.48 -11.30 13.45
C LYS A 61 6.41 -10.49 14.35
N GLY A 62 5.85 -9.85 15.38
CA GLY A 62 6.64 -9.10 16.35
C GLY A 62 7.30 -7.84 15.79
N PHE A 63 6.76 -7.26 14.74
CA PHE A 63 7.27 -6.03 14.14
C PHE A 63 6.85 -4.81 14.97
N ALA A 64 7.63 -3.74 14.87
CA ALA A 64 7.31 -2.45 15.50
C ALA A 64 6.09 -1.81 14.82
N THR A 65 5.29 -1.10 15.61
CA THR A 65 4.09 -0.39 15.12
C THR A 65 4.29 1.11 15.23
N LEU A 66 4.07 1.83 14.14
CA LEU A 66 4.05 3.28 14.08
C LEU A 66 2.61 3.76 14.00
N ILE A 67 2.22 4.71 14.86
CA ILE A 67 0.93 5.37 14.80
C ILE A 67 1.13 6.78 14.26
N TRP A 68 0.49 7.07 13.12
CA TRP A 68 0.55 8.39 12.50
C TRP A 68 -0.76 9.14 12.67
N PHE A 69 -0.68 10.34 13.22
CA PHE A 69 -1.81 11.27 13.30
C PHE A 69 -1.65 12.34 12.23
N HIS A 70 -2.62 12.43 11.31
CA HIS A 70 -2.58 13.47 10.28
C HIS A 70 -2.75 14.87 10.89
N GLY A 71 -2.22 15.89 10.20
CA GLY A 71 -2.35 17.29 10.60
C GLY A 71 -3.77 17.83 10.39
N GLY A 72 -4.04 19.02 10.88
CA GLY A 72 -5.32 19.71 10.72
C GLY A 72 -5.83 20.38 11.98
N GLY A 73 -5.01 20.45 13.05
CA GLY A 73 -5.34 21.14 14.31
C GLY A 73 -6.54 20.53 15.05
N LEU A 74 -6.82 19.25 14.88
CA LEU A 74 -7.96 18.51 15.43
C LEU A 74 -9.34 18.88 14.82
N GLU A 75 -9.38 19.82 13.89
CA GLU A 75 -10.64 20.31 13.30
C GLU A 75 -10.78 19.99 11.81
N ALA A 76 -9.67 19.70 11.12
CA ALA A 76 -9.65 19.49 9.69
C ALA A 76 -8.59 18.45 9.29
N GLY A 77 -8.46 18.19 8.00
CA GLY A 77 -7.48 17.27 7.44
C GLY A 77 -8.03 15.89 7.14
N GLU A 78 -7.24 15.12 6.42
CA GLU A 78 -7.57 13.77 6.00
C GLU A 78 -6.47 12.80 6.40
N LYS A 79 -6.84 11.58 6.75
CA LYS A 79 -5.87 10.53 7.03
C LYS A 79 -5.12 10.12 5.76
N HIS A 80 -3.84 9.87 5.89
CA HIS A 80 -2.98 9.38 4.81
C HIS A 80 -1.77 8.63 5.38
N PHE A 81 -1.15 7.82 4.56
CA PHE A 81 0.15 7.23 4.88
C PHE A 81 1.25 8.12 4.29
N PRO A 82 2.17 8.65 5.12
CA PRO A 82 3.36 9.30 4.61
C PRO A 82 4.21 8.32 3.79
N LYS A 83 4.62 8.74 2.59
CA LYS A 83 5.37 7.88 1.67
C LYS A 83 6.66 7.36 2.28
N GLU A 84 7.30 8.16 3.10
CA GLU A 84 8.55 7.85 3.78
C GLU A 84 8.44 6.59 4.64
N PHE A 85 7.27 6.33 5.22
CA PHE A 85 7.05 5.15 6.05
C PHE A 85 6.70 3.90 5.23
N LEU A 86 6.12 4.08 4.05
CA LEU A 86 5.80 2.95 3.18
C LEU A 86 7.03 2.37 2.50
N GLU A 87 8.06 3.18 2.29
CA GLU A 87 9.29 2.78 1.59
C GLU A 87 10.32 2.10 2.50
N GLN A 88 10.15 2.15 3.81
CA GLN A 88 11.11 1.63 4.79
C GLN A 88 10.73 0.25 5.37
N GLY A 89 9.65 -0.30 4.91
CA GLY A 89 9.16 -1.59 5.39
C GLY A 89 9.96 -2.75 4.93
#